data_17e26b396db4dedff13632d0c8eea3c0
#
_entry.id   17e26b396db4dedff13632d0c8eea3c0
#
_cell.length_a   1.000
_cell.length_b   1.000
_cell.length_c   1.000
_cell.angle_alpha   90.00
_cell.angle_beta   90.00
_cell.angle_gamma   90.00
#
_symmetry.space_group_name_H-M   'P 1'
#
loop_
_entity.id
_entity.type
_entity.pdbx_description
1 polymer ?
#
loop_
_entity_poly.entity_id
_entity_poly.type
_entity_poly.pdbx_seq_one_letter_code
_entity_poly.pdbx_strand_id
1 'polypeptide(L)'
;MEKNRLYISEEKTEYRMLPMNGRDSQGNVYEVDALSLRKNGKRFLPVMGEFHFSRYEPEDWEEELLKIKAGGVTIVATYVLWIHHEEGQGEWDFSGCRNLRKFLELCRKTGLQVWLRIGPWAHGECRNGGFPDWVVNDTRWKVRTNDPAYLKLVETFYRRIGEQAK
;
A
#
# COMPACT_ATOMS: atom_id res chain seq x y z
N MET A 1 2.53 -0.37 52.74
CA MET A 1 2.08 -0.65 51.35
C MET A 1 3.29 -1.19 50.61
N GLU A 2 3.38 -2.49 50.39
CA GLU A 2 4.38 -3.10 49.53
C GLU A 2 4.09 -2.71 48.07
N LYS A 3 5.07 -2.05 47.42
CA LYS A 3 4.99 -1.73 45.98
C LYS A 3 5.28 -3.05 45.23
N ASN A 4 4.27 -3.64 44.62
CA ASN A 4 4.47 -4.71 43.65
C ASN A 4 5.35 -4.23 42.52
N ARG A 5 6.62 -4.64 42.48
CA ARG A 5 7.53 -4.41 41.38
C ARG A 5 7.41 -5.55 40.37
N LEU A 6 6.95 -5.24 39.18
CA LEU A 6 6.98 -6.19 38.04
C LEU A 6 8.44 -6.22 37.52
N TYR A 7 9.10 -7.35 37.62
CA TYR A 7 10.41 -7.57 36.99
C TYR A 7 10.16 -8.20 35.64
N ILE A 8 10.46 -7.45 34.58
CA ILE A 8 10.47 -7.99 33.21
C ILE A 8 11.88 -8.48 32.97
N SER A 9 12.07 -9.81 32.91
CA SER A 9 13.34 -10.38 32.50
C SER A 9 13.49 -10.20 31.00
N GLU A 10 14.56 -9.56 30.55
CA GLU A 10 14.98 -9.56 29.14
C GLU A 10 15.63 -10.92 28.81
N GLU A 11 14.85 -11.98 28.81
CA GLU A 11 15.31 -13.21 28.15
C GLU A 11 15.41 -12.91 26.65
N LYS A 12 16.63 -12.91 26.13
CA LYS A 12 16.91 -12.88 24.69
C LYS A 12 16.51 -14.21 24.06
N THR A 13 15.23 -14.38 23.86
CA THR A 13 14.72 -15.53 23.11
C THR A 13 15.06 -15.29 21.64
N GLU A 14 15.97 -16.09 21.09
CA GLU A 14 16.24 -16.10 19.64
C GLU A 14 15.08 -16.79 18.94
N TYR A 15 14.32 -16.02 18.19
CA TYR A 15 13.23 -16.56 17.39
C TYR A 15 13.73 -16.98 16.01
N ARG A 16 13.21 -18.10 15.52
CA ARG A 16 13.52 -18.63 14.18
C ARG A 16 13.22 -17.56 13.11
N MET A 17 14.21 -17.23 12.30
CA MET A 17 14.03 -16.39 11.13
C MET A 17 13.22 -17.11 10.05
N LEU A 18 12.28 -16.43 9.43
CA LEU A 18 11.53 -16.93 8.29
C LEU A 18 12.25 -16.56 6.98
N PRO A 19 12.08 -17.34 5.89
CA PRO A 19 12.74 -17.05 4.61
C PRO A 19 12.07 -15.90 3.85
N MET A 20 11.71 -14.84 4.59
CA MET A 20 11.09 -13.62 4.07
C MET A 20 11.97 -12.43 4.44
N ASN A 21 12.60 -11.85 3.46
CA ASN A 21 13.41 -10.65 3.64
C ASN A 21 13.34 -9.76 2.40
N GLY A 22 13.66 -8.50 2.59
CA GLY A 22 13.70 -7.51 1.52
C GLY A 22 14.58 -6.34 1.89
N ARG A 23 14.91 -5.52 0.90
CA ARG A 23 15.69 -4.31 1.08
C ARG A 23 15.02 -3.17 0.31
N ASP A 24 14.89 -2.01 0.95
CA ASP A 24 14.43 -0.81 0.25
C ASP A 24 15.58 -0.09 -0.50
N SER A 25 15.23 0.94 -1.27
CA SER A 25 16.19 1.74 -2.03
C SER A 25 17.16 2.54 -1.16
N GLN A 26 16.88 2.71 0.12
CA GLN A 26 17.74 3.35 1.10
C GLN A 26 18.68 2.36 1.80
N GLY A 27 18.62 1.08 1.44
CA GLY A 27 19.43 0.02 2.00
C GLY A 27 18.92 -0.55 3.32
N ASN A 28 17.74 -0.12 3.81
CA ASN A 28 17.15 -0.75 4.99
C ASN A 28 16.78 -2.20 4.70
N VAL A 29 17.10 -3.08 5.62
CA VAL A 29 16.80 -4.51 5.56
C VAL A 29 15.53 -4.79 6.37
N TYR A 30 14.58 -5.44 5.74
CA TYR A 30 13.36 -5.95 6.38
C TYR A 30 13.40 -7.46 6.43
N GLU A 31 13.10 -8.02 7.60
CA GLU A 31 13.15 -9.44 7.88
C GLU A 31 11.95 -9.82 8.74
N VAL A 32 11.60 -11.09 8.77
CA VAL A 32 10.52 -11.61 9.62
C VAL A 32 11.07 -12.76 10.45
N ASP A 33 10.89 -12.69 11.76
CA ASP A 33 11.09 -13.83 12.65
C ASP A 33 9.73 -14.46 13.04
N ALA A 34 9.76 -15.53 13.80
CA ALA A 34 8.54 -16.22 14.24
C ALA A 34 7.61 -15.36 15.12
N LEU A 35 8.04 -14.17 15.55
CA LEU A 35 7.29 -13.29 16.42
C LEU A 35 6.88 -11.98 15.72
N SER A 36 7.75 -11.37 14.92
CA SER A 36 7.54 -10.01 14.44
C SER A 36 8.31 -9.67 13.17
N LEU A 37 7.92 -8.55 12.57
CA LEU A 37 8.72 -7.86 11.56
C LEU A 37 9.95 -7.21 12.21
N ARG A 38 11.08 -7.19 11.49
CA ARG A 38 12.32 -6.53 11.90
C ARG A 38 12.78 -5.56 10.82
N LYS A 39 13.32 -4.42 11.24
CA LYS A 39 13.97 -3.44 10.37
C LYS A 39 15.39 -3.23 10.88
N ASN A 40 16.38 -3.49 10.03
CA ASN A 40 17.81 -3.38 10.37
C ASN A 40 18.17 -4.15 11.66
N GLY A 41 17.68 -5.39 11.78
CA GLY A 41 17.90 -6.26 12.92
C GLY A 41 17.11 -5.91 14.20
N LYS A 42 16.37 -4.80 14.23
CA LYS A 42 15.54 -4.39 15.37
C LYS A 42 14.07 -4.73 15.12
N ARG A 43 13.35 -5.12 16.16
CA ARG A 43 11.91 -5.34 16.08
C ARG A 43 11.21 -4.06 15.64
N PHE A 44 10.28 -4.22 14.71
CA PHE A 44 9.50 -3.13 14.14
C PHE A 44 8.01 -3.52 14.20
N LEU A 45 7.24 -2.74 14.93
CA LEU A 45 5.78 -2.87 14.96
C LEU A 45 5.18 -1.82 13.99
N PRO A 46 4.69 -2.24 12.81
CA PRO A 46 4.03 -1.32 11.91
C PRO A 46 2.67 -0.92 12.48
N VAL A 47 2.42 0.38 12.60
CA VAL A 47 1.09 0.92 12.86
C VAL A 47 0.56 1.41 11.52
N MET A 48 -0.43 0.71 10.99
CA MET A 48 -0.98 1.00 9.67
C MET A 48 -2.31 1.74 9.81
N GLY A 49 -2.44 2.86 9.09
CA GLY A 49 -3.68 3.61 8.94
C GLY A 49 -4.09 3.66 7.47
N GLU A 50 -5.38 3.64 7.20
CA GLU A 50 -5.91 3.70 5.84
C GLU A 50 -6.27 5.14 5.45
N PHE A 51 -5.80 5.58 4.29
CA PHE A 51 -6.12 6.89 3.72
C PHE A 51 -6.29 6.77 2.22
N HIS A 52 -7.49 7.00 1.74
CA HIS A 52 -7.82 6.95 0.31
C HIS A 52 -7.56 8.31 -0.34
N PHE A 53 -6.36 8.53 -0.84
CA PHE A 53 -5.91 9.80 -1.43
C PHE A 53 -6.85 10.31 -2.53
N SER A 54 -7.42 9.41 -3.33
CA SER A 54 -8.32 9.77 -4.42
C SER A 54 -9.70 10.32 -3.97
N ARG A 55 -9.99 10.34 -2.66
CA ARG A 55 -11.21 10.89 -2.06
C ARG A 55 -11.00 12.25 -1.39
N TYR A 56 -9.78 12.77 -1.45
CA TYR A 56 -9.39 14.06 -0.91
C TYR A 56 -8.82 14.96 -1.98
N GLU A 57 -8.96 16.28 -1.81
CA GLU A 57 -8.33 17.24 -2.68
C GLU A 57 -6.80 17.18 -2.50
N PRO A 58 -6.02 17.26 -3.60
CA PRO A 58 -4.57 17.13 -3.52
C PRO A 58 -3.86 18.20 -2.69
N GLU A 59 -4.52 19.32 -2.45
CA GLU A 59 -4.06 20.43 -1.61
C GLU A 59 -4.04 20.06 -0.13
N ASP A 60 -4.94 19.19 0.30
CA ASP A 60 -5.11 18.79 1.70
C ASP A 60 -4.25 17.57 2.07
N TRP A 61 -3.70 16.83 1.09
CA TRP A 61 -3.00 15.57 1.34
C TRP A 61 -1.85 15.71 2.35
N GLU A 62 -1.03 16.77 2.24
CA GLU A 62 0.12 16.93 3.12
C GLU A 62 -0.32 17.14 4.57
N GLU A 63 -1.33 17.97 4.81
CA GLU A 63 -1.84 18.24 6.15
C GLU A 63 -2.45 16.96 6.76
N GLU A 64 -3.25 16.22 6.00
CA GLU A 64 -3.85 14.97 6.46
C GLU A 64 -2.80 13.90 6.76
N LEU A 65 -1.76 13.76 5.94
CA LEU A 65 -0.66 12.85 6.20
C LEU A 65 0.12 13.21 7.47
N LEU A 66 0.29 14.51 7.75
CA LEU A 66 0.92 14.97 9.00
C LEU A 66 0.05 14.67 10.22
N LYS A 67 -1.29 14.81 10.12
CA LYS A 67 -2.23 14.43 11.18
C LYS A 67 -2.18 12.93 11.46
N ILE A 68 -2.20 12.11 10.41
CA ILE A 68 -2.08 10.65 10.49
C ILE A 68 -0.78 10.25 11.19
N LYS A 69 0.34 10.88 10.81
CA LYS A 69 1.64 10.64 11.42
C LYS A 69 1.66 11.06 12.90
N ALA A 70 1.08 12.21 13.24
CA ALA A 70 0.98 12.68 14.63
C ALA A 70 0.17 11.70 15.50
N GLY A 71 -0.79 10.98 14.92
CA GLY A 71 -1.52 9.88 15.55
C GLY A 71 -0.71 8.59 15.76
N GLY A 72 0.57 8.56 15.36
CA GLY A 72 1.46 7.41 15.55
C GLY A 72 1.47 6.39 14.41
N VAL A 73 0.78 6.67 13.30
CA VAL A 73 0.81 5.81 12.10
C VAL A 73 2.20 5.89 11.45
N THR A 74 2.72 4.74 11.05
CA THR A 74 4.01 4.61 10.36
C THR A 74 3.86 4.18 8.91
N ILE A 75 2.75 3.53 8.57
CA ILE A 75 2.43 3.04 7.22
C ILE A 75 1.05 3.52 6.82
N VAL A 76 0.94 4.21 5.71
CA VAL A 76 -0.34 4.57 5.10
C VAL A 76 -0.72 3.50 4.08
N ALA A 77 -1.87 2.87 4.28
CA ALA A 77 -2.48 1.96 3.32
C ALA A 77 -3.46 2.73 2.42
N THR A 78 -3.41 2.47 1.12
CA THR A 78 -4.34 3.07 0.17
C THR A 78 -4.66 2.14 -0.99
N TYR A 79 -5.87 2.24 -1.54
CA TYR A 79 -6.23 1.59 -2.79
C TYR A 79 -5.75 2.39 -3.99
N VAL A 80 -5.36 1.66 -5.03
CA VAL A 80 -5.20 2.17 -6.38
C VAL A 80 -6.31 1.53 -7.22
N LEU A 81 -7.37 2.26 -7.47
CA LEU A 81 -8.55 1.75 -8.15
C LEU A 81 -8.36 1.88 -9.66
N TRP A 82 -8.39 0.78 -10.39
CA TRP A 82 -8.17 0.79 -11.84
C TRP A 82 -9.12 1.73 -12.57
N ILE A 83 -10.42 1.69 -12.22
CA ILE A 83 -11.45 2.57 -12.82
C ILE A 83 -11.13 4.07 -12.71
N HIS A 84 -10.39 4.49 -11.68
CA HIS A 84 -10.01 5.90 -11.53
C HIS A 84 -8.90 6.32 -12.49
N HIS A 85 -8.07 5.39 -12.93
CA HIS A 85 -6.89 5.67 -13.74
C HIS A 85 -7.09 5.35 -15.23
N GLU A 86 -8.05 4.49 -15.57
CA GLU A 86 -8.36 4.08 -16.94
C GLU A 86 -9.86 3.86 -17.08
N GLU A 87 -10.64 4.95 -17.08
CA GLU A 87 -12.09 4.89 -17.22
C GLU A 87 -12.50 4.39 -18.59
N GLY A 88 -11.89 4.91 -19.65
CA GLY A 88 -11.94 4.40 -21.02
C GLY A 88 -10.70 3.57 -21.35
N GLN A 89 -10.85 2.52 -22.13
CA GLN A 89 -9.75 1.63 -22.52
C GLN A 89 -8.62 2.40 -23.21
N GLY A 90 -7.43 2.40 -22.62
CA GLY A 90 -6.24 3.12 -23.11
C GLY A 90 -6.16 4.59 -22.67
N GLU A 91 -7.18 5.12 -22.03
CA GLU A 91 -7.26 6.51 -21.57
C GLU A 91 -6.78 6.61 -20.10
N TRP A 92 -5.49 6.81 -19.94
CA TRP A 92 -4.87 6.87 -18.61
C TRP A 92 -4.87 8.28 -18.03
N ASP A 93 -5.33 8.42 -16.78
CA ASP A 93 -5.32 9.68 -16.04
C ASP A 93 -4.64 9.53 -14.67
N PHE A 94 -3.63 10.38 -14.44
CA PHE A 94 -2.89 10.52 -13.19
C PHE A 94 -2.86 11.99 -12.74
N SER A 95 -3.87 12.77 -13.07
CA SER A 95 -3.99 14.19 -12.70
C SER A 95 -4.86 14.39 -11.46
N GLY A 96 -4.81 15.56 -10.85
CA GLY A 96 -5.65 15.95 -9.71
C GLY A 96 -5.61 14.92 -8.58
N CYS A 97 -6.77 14.51 -8.10
CA CYS A 97 -6.91 13.49 -7.03
C CYS A 97 -6.49 12.06 -7.48
N ARG A 98 -6.14 11.86 -8.75
CA ARG A 98 -5.59 10.61 -9.31
C ARG A 98 -4.06 10.63 -9.37
N ASN A 99 -3.39 11.70 -8.91
CA ASN A 99 -1.94 11.85 -9.02
C ASN A 99 -1.21 11.01 -7.96
N LEU A 100 -1.08 9.72 -8.25
CA LEU A 100 -0.41 8.76 -7.37
C LEU A 100 1.04 9.16 -7.08
N ARG A 101 1.79 9.66 -8.07
CA ARG A 101 3.18 10.09 -7.89
C ARG A 101 3.29 11.19 -6.84
N LYS A 102 2.51 12.27 -6.97
CA LYS A 102 2.47 13.38 -6.00
C LYS A 102 2.15 12.87 -4.59
N PHE A 103 1.17 11.97 -4.48
CA PHE A 103 0.80 11.36 -3.19
C PHE A 103 1.96 10.58 -2.55
N LEU A 104 2.65 9.74 -3.33
CA LEU A 104 3.81 8.96 -2.85
C LEU A 104 4.98 9.87 -2.44
N GLU A 105 5.23 10.95 -3.18
CA GLU A 105 6.24 11.97 -2.84
C GLU A 105 5.91 12.66 -1.52
N LEU A 106 4.65 13.00 -1.26
CA LEU A 106 4.21 13.57 0.00
C LEU A 106 4.35 12.58 1.16
N CYS A 107 4.00 11.32 0.97
CA CYS A 107 4.24 10.29 1.98
C CYS A 107 5.73 10.18 2.32
N ARG A 108 6.61 10.19 1.31
CA ARG A 108 8.05 10.19 1.53
C ARG A 108 8.52 11.46 2.27
N LYS A 109 8.04 12.63 1.88
CA LYS A 109 8.35 13.93 2.52
C LYS A 109 7.95 13.93 3.99
N THR A 110 6.79 13.39 4.31
CA THR A 110 6.29 13.27 5.69
C THR A 110 6.92 12.11 6.48
N GLY A 111 7.72 11.26 5.83
CA GLY A 111 8.38 10.10 6.46
C GLY A 111 7.43 8.95 6.78
N LEU A 112 6.34 8.82 6.03
CA LEU A 112 5.41 7.69 6.09
C LEU A 112 5.79 6.65 5.04
N GLN A 113 5.76 5.38 5.41
CA GLN A 113 5.79 4.28 4.45
C GLN A 113 4.41 4.11 3.80
N VAL A 114 4.38 3.51 2.61
CA VAL A 114 3.11 3.31 1.90
C VAL A 114 2.88 1.84 1.60
N TRP A 115 1.68 1.38 1.89
CA TRP A 115 1.18 0.08 1.47
C TRP A 115 0.17 0.28 0.34
N LEU A 116 0.63 0.11 -0.91
CA LEU A 116 -0.24 0.21 -2.08
C LEU A 116 -1.02 -1.09 -2.29
N ARG A 117 -2.34 -0.99 -2.26
CA ARG A 117 -3.24 -2.08 -2.63
C ARG A 117 -3.70 -1.87 -4.06
N ILE A 118 -2.91 -2.39 -5.00
CA ILE A 118 -3.08 -2.13 -6.44
C ILE A 118 -4.13 -3.00 -7.12
N GLY A 119 -4.76 -3.90 -6.41
CA GLY A 119 -5.80 -4.75 -7.00
C GLY A 119 -5.25 -5.90 -7.86
N PRO A 120 -5.76 -6.11 -9.07
CA PRO A 120 -6.64 -5.28 -9.93
C PRO A 120 -8.07 -5.13 -9.43
N TRP A 121 -8.57 -6.06 -8.61
CA TRP A 121 -9.82 -5.97 -7.90
C TRP A 121 -9.58 -5.49 -6.46
N ALA A 122 -10.32 -4.48 -6.04
CA ALA A 122 -10.23 -3.92 -4.69
C ALA A 122 -11.46 -4.34 -3.86
N HIS A 123 -11.20 -4.80 -2.62
CA HIS A 123 -12.25 -5.08 -1.65
C HIS A 123 -12.63 -3.78 -0.91
N GLY A 124 -13.17 -2.82 -1.66
CA GLY A 124 -13.58 -1.52 -1.16
C GLY A 124 -14.95 -1.12 -1.69
N GLU A 125 -15.54 -0.08 -1.12
CA GLU A 125 -16.81 0.49 -1.56
C GLU A 125 -16.62 1.25 -2.89
N CYS A 126 -16.38 0.50 -3.95
CA CYS A 126 -16.18 1.01 -5.30
C CYS A 126 -16.94 0.12 -6.29
N ARG A 127 -17.55 0.76 -7.30
CA ARG A 127 -18.26 0.06 -8.38
C ARG A 127 -17.34 -0.99 -9.00
N ASN A 128 -17.87 -2.19 -9.27
CA ASN A 128 -17.18 -3.31 -9.87
C ASN A 128 -15.92 -3.77 -9.10
N GLY A 129 -15.77 -3.42 -7.81
CA GLY A 129 -14.52 -3.66 -7.09
C GLY A 129 -13.32 -2.92 -7.68
N GLY A 130 -13.56 -1.75 -8.27
CA GLY A 130 -12.52 -0.90 -8.86
C GLY A 130 -12.15 -1.25 -10.31
N PHE A 131 -12.77 -2.25 -10.92
CA PHE A 131 -12.61 -2.49 -12.36
C PHE A 131 -13.32 -1.43 -13.20
N PRO A 132 -12.73 -0.96 -14.31
CA PRO A 132 -13.43 -0.20 -15.32
C PRO A 132 -14.60 -0.98 -15.93
N ASP A 133 -15.64 -0.27 -16.36
CA ASP A 133 -16.81 -0.90 -16.99
C ASP A 133 -16.46 -1.69 -18.25
N TRP A 134 -15.53 -1.19 -19.05
CA TRP A 134 -15.06 -1.87 -20.24
C TRP A 134 -14.35 -3.21 -19.94
N VAL A 135 -13.78 -3.37 -18.71
CA VAL A 135 -13.17 -4.62 -18.29
C VAL A 135 -14.21 -5.66 -17.90
N VAL A 136 -15.28 -5.26 -17.19
CA VAL A 136 -16.27 -6.21 -16.67
C VAL A 136 -17.40 -6.53 -17.63
N ASN A 137 -17.68 -5.63 -18.58
CA ASN A 137 -18.75 -5.81 -19.55
C ASN A 137 -18.30 -6.55 -20.84
N ASP A 138 -17.00 -6.76 -21.02
CA ASP A 138 -16.47 -7.44 -22.19
C ASP A 138 -16.41 -8.96 -21.94
N THR A 139 -16.97 -9.72 -22.89
CA THR A 139 -17.04 -11.18 -22.81
C THR A 139 -15.81 -11.90 -23.37
N ARG A 140 -14.86 -11.14 -23.94
CA ARG A 140 -13.62 -11.70 -24.53
C ARG A 140 -12.67 -12.29 -23.49
N TRP A 141 -12.85 -11.98 -22.22
CA TRP A 141 -12.06 -12.50 -21.10
C TRP A 141 -12.91 -12.71 -19.85
N LYS A 142 -12.35 -13.48 -18.93
CA LYS A 142 -12.99 -13.74 -17.63
C LYS A 142 -12.15 -13.10 -16.52
N VAL A 143 -12.69 -12.06 -15.88
CA VAL A 143 -12.02 -11.35 -14.77
C VAL A 143 -11.79 -12.25 -13.55
N ARG A 144 -10.77 -11.94 -12.75
CA ARG A 144 -10.39 -12.65 -11.52
C ARG A 144 -10.08 -14.14 -11.73
N THR A 145 -9.56 -14.49 -12.89
CA THR A 145 -9.12 -15.84 -13.24
C THR A 145 -7.74 -15.81 -13.89
N ASN A 146 -7.23 -16.97 -14.27
CA ASN A 146 -6.00 -17.11 -15.04
C ASN A 146 -6.23 -17.00 -16.56
N ASP A 147 -7.29 -16.34 -16.99
CA ASP A 147 -7.54 -16.07 -18.41
C ASP A 147 -6.39 -15.24 -19.00
N PRO A 148 -5.71 -15.72 -20.08
CA PRO A 148 -4.54 -15.04 -20.61
C PRO A 148 -4.82 -13.62 -21.13
N ALA A 149 -6.01 -13.38 -21.70
CA ALA A 149 -6.39 -12.06 -22.19
C ALA A 149 -6.60 -11.09 -21.02
N TYR A 150 -7.26 -11.54 -19.95
CA TYR A 150 -7.39 -10.78 -18.72
C TYR A 150 -6.04 -10.49 -18.05
N LEU A 151 -5.15 -11.48 -17.93
CA LEU A 151 -3.83 -11.29 -17.32
C LEU A 151 -2.98 -10.26 -18.07
N LYS A 152 -3.10 -10.19 -19.40
CA LYS A 152 -2.41 -9.16 -20.21
C LYS A 152 -2.90 -7.73 -19.90
N LEU A 153 -4.20 -7.57 -19.63
CA LEU A 153 -4.75 -6.29 -19.18
C LEU A 153 -4.21 -5.91 -17.79
N VAL A 154 -4.20 -6.87 -16.86
CA VAL A 154 -3.64 -6.68 -15.51
C VAL A 154 -2.15 -6.31 -15.54
N GLU A 155 -1.36 -6.96 -16.40
CA GLU A 155 0.05 -6.62 -16.61
C GLU A 155 0.21 -5.17 -17.07
N THR A 156 -0.63 -4.71 -18.00
CA THR A 156 -0.63 -3.33 -18.47
C THR A 156 -0.96 -2.36 -17.33
N PHE A 157 -2.00 -2.65 -16.55
CA PHE A 157 -2.37 -1.86 -15.38
C PHE A 157 -1.21 -1.79 -14.37
N TYR A 158 -0.64 -2.91 -13.98
CA TYR A 158 0.48 -2.93 -13.03
C TYR A 158 1.71 -2.18 -13.52
N ARG A 159 2.02 -2.27 -14.81
CA ARG A 159 3.12 -1.53 -15.40
C ARG A 159 2.87 -0.02 -15.32
N ARG A 160 1.67 0.45 -15.65
CA ARG A 160 1.29 1.87 -15.56
C ARG A 160 1.36 2.41 -14.13
N ILE A 161 0.88 1.63 -13.15
CA ILE A 161 1.00 2.02 -11.74
C ILE A 161 2.46 2.00 -11.29
N GLY A 162 3.25 1.00 -11.69
CA GLY A 162 4.68 0.92 -11.40
C GLY A 162 5.49 2.10 -11.96
N GLU A 163 5.08 2.68 -13.09
CA GLU A 163 5.68 3.91 -13.65
C GLU A 163 5.46 5.13 -12.76
N GLN A 164 4.35 5.18 -12.00
CA GLN A 164 4.08 6.26 -11.04
C GLN A 164 4.85 6.10 -9.73
N ALA A 165 5.21 4.87 -9.35
CA ALA A 165 5.87 4.56 -8.09
C ALA A 165 7.41 4.59 -8.13
N LYS A 166 7.99 4.96 -9.26
CA LYS A 166 9.46 5.06 -9.48
C LYS A 166 10.06 6.39 -9.05
#